data_dfba9e47505c4f25683579ebcf73843d
#
_entry.id   dfba9e47505c4f25683579ebcf73843d
#
_cell.length_a   1.000
_cell.length_b   1.000
_cell.length_c   1.000
_cell.angle_alpha   90.00
_cell.angle_beta   90.00
_cell.angle_gamma   90.00
#
_symmetry.space_group_name_H-M   'P 1'
#
loop_
_entity.id
_entity.type
_entity.pdbx_description
1 polymer ?
#
loop_
_entity_poly.entity_id
_entity_poly.type
_entity_poly.pdbx_seq_one_letter_code
_entity_poly.pdbx_strand_id
1 'polypeptide(L)'
;MDILRKYFYGQLSSQDECRVQEWLAEHGEDPQVIEALENIMSELENSDDSGVAESLASVKNRLGLRTRKAGRILMTVARWTANAAVIVLLPLLGAFIYRLWDPETEWNELKVPYGQTAELSLPDGSHLFLNAGSRITYPTRFDGSERRVFVEGEVFAEVVKNPEQPFTICSGDVNVKVFGTTFNFKSYGNTECVELLLLDGSVRMDVSSANCSKQITLSPGQMVQYDRTSGEVDLKYFSPLRYRGFHENRALHFYNLTLSDIATDLERYFGTKVVLMDEAIADKRYFALFTNNETLEQILMGINVDGSMKFYKKDGVIYITKK
;
A
#
# COMPACT_ATOMS: atom_id res chain seq x y z
N MET A 1 18.55 37.33 66.74
CA MET A 1 18.48 38.16 65.52
C MET A 1 19.27 39.45 65.61
N ASP A 2 19.10 40.26 66.70
CA ASP A 2 19.76 41.56 66.86
C ASP A 2 21.29 41.48 66.99
N ILE A 3 21.83 40.40 67.54
CA ILE A 3 23.28 40.16 67.71
C ILE A 3 23.96 39.84 66.37
N LEU A 4 23.31 39.06 65.46
CA LEU A 4 23.83 38.77 64.11
C LEU A 4 23.88 40.06 63.25
N ARG A 5 22.87 40.91 63.34
CA ARG A 5 22.88 42.23 62.66
C ARG A 5 24.05 43.08 63.15
N LYS A 6 24.27 43.23 64.49
CA LYS A 6 25.40 43.98 65.02
C LYS A 6 26.75 43.42 64.64
N TYR A 7 26.86 42.10 64.49
CA TYR A 7 28.05 41.42 63.95
C TYR A 7 28.37 41.83 62.50
N PHE A 8 27.38 41.81 61.65
CA PHE A 8 27.59 42.18 60.24
C PHE A 8 27.75 43.68 60.02
N TYR A 9 27.29 44.53 60.95
CA TYR A 9 27.52 45.97 60.92
C TYR A 9 28.80 46.39 61.66
N GLY A 10 29.62 45.47 62.19
CA GLY A 10 30.88 45.75 62.88
C GLY A 10 30.71 46.47 64.19
N GLN A 11 29.58 46.31 64.85
CA GLN A 11 29.22 47.02 66.06
C GLN A 11 29.36 46.20 67.37
N LEU A 12 30.05 45.02 67.24
CA LEU A 12 30.32 44.15 68.40
C LEU A 12 31.76 44.35 68.94
N SER A 13 31.95 44.02 70.19
CA SER A 13 33.31 43.90 70.77
C SER A 13 34.00 42.67 70.29
N SER A 14 35.36 42.69 70.23
CA SER A 14 36.15 41.53 69.68
C SER A 14 35.87 40.23 70.46
N GLN A 15 35.39 40.30 71.70
CA GLN A 15 35.04 39.13 72.48
C GLN A 15 33.68 38.56 72.13
N ASP A 16 32.75 39.42 71.74
CA ASP A 16 31.41 39.02 71.32
C ASP A 16 31.45 38.52 69.82
N GLU A 17 32.32 39.09 69.02
CA GLU A 17 32.55 38.59 67.67
C GLU A 17 33.02 37.13 67.63
N CYS A 18 33.94 36.74 68.52
CA CYS A 18 34.42 35.36 68.64
C CYS A 18 33.24 34.41 69.02
N ARG A 19 32.38 34.84 69.95
CA ARG A 19 31.24 34.04 70.34
C ARG A 19 30.20 33.84 69.22
N VAL A 20 29.98 34.88 68.45
CA VAL A 20 29.09 34.78 67.27
C VAL A 20 29.67 33.89 66.23
N GLN A 21 31.00 33.91 66.00
CA GLN A 21 31.70 33.02 65.08
C GLN A 21 31.59 31.54 65.50
N GLU A 22 31.83 31.25 66.79
CA GLU A 22 31.65 29.90 67.31
C GLU A 22 30.21 29.40 67.15
N TRP A 23 29.23 30.24 67.48
CA TRP A 23 27.84 29.92 67.38
C TRP A 23 27.43 29.66 65.91
N LEU A 24 27.92 30.48 64.96
CA LEU A 24 27.70 30.30 63.54
C LEU A 24 28.36 29.02 63.00
N ALA A 25 29.52 28.61 63.56
CA ALA A 25 30.15 27.37 63.18
C ALA A 25 29.35 26.13 63.58
N GLU A 26 28.61 26.19 64.69
CA GLU A 26 27.77 25.10 65.19
C GLU A 26 26.37 25.08 64.55
N HIS A 27 25.81 26.25 64.22
CA HIS A 27 24.40 26.37 63.81
C HIS A 27 24.23 26.93 62.39
N GLY A 28 25.32 27.10 61.64
CA GLY A 28 25.33 27.72 60.30
C GLY A 28 24.61 26.90 59.23
N GLU A 29 24.31 25.61 59.45
CA GLU A 29 23.53 24.76 58.55
C GLU A 29 22.02 24.71 58.90
N ASP A 30 21.59 25.38 60.00
CA ASP A 30 20.18 25.44 60.36
C ASP A 30 19.40 26.33 59.36
N PRO A 31 18.32 25.81 58.74
CA PRO A 31 17.54 26.55 57.77
C PRO A 31 17.04 27.94 58.25
N GLN A 32 16.75 28.06 59.53
CA GLN A 32 16.27 29.34 60.11
C GLN A 32 17.42 30.36 60.23
N VAL A 33 18.64 29.89 60.46
CA VAL A 33 19.84 30.73 60.54
C VAL A 33 20.25 31.18 59.14
N ILE A 34 20.17 30.27 58.14
CA ILE A 34 20.44 30.56 56.73
C ILE A 34 19.45 31.63 56.21
N GLU A 35 18.17 31.49 56.43
CA GLU A 35 17.15 32.47 56.01
C GLU A 35 17.37 33.86 56.68
N ALA A 36 17.79 33.86 57.96
CA ALA A 36 18.11 35.09 58.65
C ALA A 36 19.37 35.78 58.13
N LEU A 37 20.39 34.99 57.76
CA LEU A 37 21.60 35.49 57.13
C LEU A 37 21.36 36.06 55.72
N GLU A 38 20.53 35.39 54.94
CA GLU A 38 20.14 35.87 53.58
C GLU A 38 19.40 37.19 53.66
N ASN A 39 18.46 37.35 54.62
CA ASN A 39 17.76 38.59 54.82
C ASN A 39 18.69 39.75 55.24
N ILE A 40 19.60 39.53 56.17
CA ILE A 40 20.59 40.54 56.64
C ILE A 40 21.55 40.89 55.46
N MET A 41 21.96 39.92 54.65
CA MET A 41 22.81 40.16 53.47
C MET A 41 22.11 40.95 52.40
N SER A 42 20.83 40.68 52.17
CA SER A 42 19.99 41.42 51.21
C SER A 42 19.78 42.89 51.62
N GLU A 43 19.62 43.17 52.97
CA GLU A 43 19.57 44.51 53.50
C GLU A 43 20.90 45.27 53.33
N LEU A 44 22.02 44.58 53.50
CA LEU A 44 23.37 45.17 53.36
C LEU A 44 23.72 45.47 51.90
N GLU A 45 23.26 44.60 50.95
CA GLU A 45 23.47 44.82 49.51
C GLU A 45 22.70 46.06 48.96
N ASN A 46 21.65 46.41 49.60
CA ASN A 46 20.83 47.59 49.25
C ASN A 46 21.26 48.90 49.94
N SER A 47 22.31 48.88 50.77
CA SER A 47 22.85 50.08 51.41
C SER A 47 23.94 50.73 50.55
N ASP A 48 23.82 52.05 50.22
CA ASP A 48 24.71 52.83 49.37
C ASP A 48 26.12 53.14 49.95
N ASP A 49 26.57 52.40 50.98
CA ASP A 49 27.84 52.65 51.69
C ASP A 49 28.95 51.76 51.07
N SER A 50 29.88 52.37 50.31
CA SER A 50 30.97 51.71 49.58
C SER A 50 31.92 50.87 50.45
N GLY A 51 31.98 51.12 51.75
CA GLY A 51 32.79 50.33 52.71
C GLY A 51 32.17 48.99 53.06
N VAL A 52 30.84 48.89 52.96
CA VAL A 52 30.10 47.68 53.29
C VAL A 52 30.26 46.64 52.19
N ALA A 53 30.34 47.04 50.90
CA ALA A 53 30.49 46.15 49.77
C ALA A 53 31.82 45.37 49.81
N GLU A 54 32.92 46.03 50.26
CA GLU A 54 34.25 45.42 50.37
C GLU A 54 34.33 44.43 51.51
N SER A 55 33.71 44.79 52.67
CA SER A 55 33.58 43.90 53.83
C SER A 55 32.71 42.66 53.51
N LEU A 56 31.62 42.84 52.75
CA LEU A 56 30.73 41.77 52.32
C LEU A 56 31.41 40.79 51.36
N ALA A 57 32.26 41.28 50.44
CA ALA A 57 33.06 40.45 49.53
C ALA A 57 34.07 39.60 50.32
N SER A 58 34.67 40.16 51.38
CA SER A 58 35.60 39.45 52.25
C SER A 58 34.93 38.35 53.08
N VAL A 59 33.74 38.58 53.58
CA VAL A 59 32.92 37.64 54.34
C VAL A 59 32.38 36.54 53.44
N LYS A 60 31.89 36.88 52.25
CA LYS A 60 31.50 35.87 51.21
C LYS A 60 32.64 34.94 50.88
N ASN A 61 33.85 35.45 50.75
CA ASN A 61 35.04 34.65 50.45
C ASN A 61 35.47 33.74 51.66
N ARG A 62 35.33 34.21 52.88
CA ARG A 62 35.66 33.46 54.12
C ARG A 62 34.66 32.37 54.43
N LEU A 63 33.38 32.59 54.19
CA LEU A 63 32.31 31.62 54.39
C LEU A 63 32.18 30.57 53.26
N GLY A 64 33.03 30.64 52.25
CA GLY A 64 33.05 29.68 51.13
C GLY A 64 31.75 29.69 50.32
N LEU A 65 30.91 30.73 50.46
CA LEU A 65 29.66 30.94 49.70
C LEU A 65 30.04 31.30 48.26
N ARG A 66 30.57 30.33 47.52
CA ARG A 66 30.72 30.42 46.08
C ARG A 66 29.30 30.47 45.50
N THR A 67 28.89 31.67 45.05
CA THR A 67 27.74 31.73 44.13
C THR A 67 28.03 30.80 42.96
N ARG A 68 27.42 29.65 43.01
CA ARG A 68 27.47 28.71 41.88
C ARG A 68 26.99 29.49 40.64
N LYS A 69 27.85 29.57 39.63
CA LYS A 69 27.53 30.06 38.29
C LYS A 69 26.51 29.12 37.64
N ALA A 70 25.39 28.81 38.32
CA ALA A 70 24.32 27.92 37.89
C ALA A 70 23.69 28.43 36.56
N GLY A 71 23.59 29.75 36.42
CA GLY A 71 23.02 30.34 35.20
C GLY A 71 23.81 30.11 33.93
N ARG A 72 25.16 30.01 33.99
CA ARG A 72 25.93 29.77 32.77
C ARG A 72 25.90 28.30 32.36
N ILE A 73 25.82 27.36 33.29
CA ILE A 73 25.72 25.94 32.99
C ILE A 73 24.32 25.62 32.46
N LEU A 74 23.28 26.21 33.06
CA LEU A 74 21.90 26.04 32.56
C LEU A 74 21.72 26.59 31.14
N MET A 75 22.31 27.74 30.81
CA MET A 75 22.26 28.31 29.45
C MET A 75 23.04 27.48 28.43
N THR A 76 24.21 26.92 28.80
CA THR A 76 24.93 26.05 27.89
C THR A 76 24.23 24.71 27.68
N VAL A 77 23.71 24.07 28.70
CA VAL A 77 22.93 22.84 28.59
C VAL A 77 21.65 23.09 27.77
N ALA A 78 20.92 24.18 28.02
CA ALA A 78 19.73 24.54 27.23
C ALA A 78 20.05 24.81 25.75
N ARG A 79 21.21 25.41 25.45
CA ARG A 79 21.66 25.57 24.04
C ARG A 79 22.04 24.27 23.38
N TRP A 80 22.71 23.36 24.10
CA TRP A 80 23.05 22.03 23.59
C TRP A 80 21.81 21.15 23.36
N THR A 81 20.84 21.19 24.29
CA THR A 81 19.57 20.46 24.13
C THR A 81 18.72 21.05 23.01
N ALA A 82 18.67 22.37 22.85
CA ALA A 82 17.98 23.03 21.74
C ALA A 82 18.58 22.65 20.38
N ASN A 83 19.92 22.65 20.26
CA ASN A 83 20.60 22.22 19.02
C ASN A 83 20.41 20.71 18.74
N ALA A 84 20.46 19.87 19.76
CA ALA A 84 20.18 18.44 19.63
C ALA A 84 18.72 18.19 19.20
N ALA A 85 17.77 18.94 19.74
CA ALA A 85 16.35 18.86 19.34
C ALA A 85 16.18 19.25 17.87
N VAL A 86 16.85 20.29 17.38
CA VAL A 86 16.81 20.70 15.95
C VAL A 86 17.38 19.61 15.04
N ILE A 87 18.50 18.99 15.42
CA ILE A 87 19.15 17.91 14.65
C ILE A 87 18.24 16.67 14.54
N VAL A 88 17.39 16.41 15.52
CA VAL A 88 16.45 15.27 15.52
C VAL A 88 15.13 15.66 14.86
N LEU A 89 14.60 16.86 15.16
CA LEU A 89 13.30 17.28 14.66
C LEU A 89 13.30 17.62 13.16
N LEU A 90 14.38 18.17 12.62
CA LEU A 90 14.47 18.48 11.19
C LEU A 90 14.39 17.22 10.30
N PRO A 91 15.14 16.13 10.55
CA PRO A 91 14.98 14.90 9.78
C PRO A 91 13.61 14.23 10.00
N LEU A 92 13.06 14.27 11.22
CA LEU A 92 11.72 13.76 11.50
C LEU A 92 10.64 14.58 10.77
N LEU A 93 10.76 15.90 10.78
CA LEU A 93 9.88 16.79 10.03
C LEU A 93 10.04 16.56 8.52
N GLY A 94 11.27 16.41 8.04
CA GLY A 94 11.55 16.05 6.64
C GLY A 94 10.93 14.72 6.23
N ALA A 95 11.06 13.68 7.06
CA ALA A 95 10.43 12.38 6.85
C ALA A 95 8.91 12.45 6.92
N PHE A 96 8.37 13.30 7.81
CA PHE A 96 6.92 13.53 7.91
C PHE A 96 6.38 14.28 6.68
N ILE A 97 7.07 15.34 6.24
CA ILE A 97 6.73 16.07 5.01
C ILE A 97 6.88 15.16 3.79
N TYR A 98 7.93 14.33 3.73
CA TYR A 98 8.11 13.33 2.65
C TYR A 98 6.94 12.35 2.59
N ARG A 99 6.44 11.86 3.75
CA ARG A 99 5.24 11.02 3.82
C ARG A 99 3.95 11.74 3.41
N LEU A 100 3.83 13.02 3.73
CA LEU A 100 2.68 13.84 3.30
C LEU A 100 2.76 14.22 1.81
N TRP A 101 3.95 14.19 1.24
CA TRP A 101 4.21 14.54 -0.15
C TRP A 101 4.35 13.31 -1.05
N ASP A 102 4.08 12.12 -0.52
CA ASP A 102 3.97 10.92 -1.36
C ASP A 102 2.76 11.13 -2.28
N PRO A 103 2.98 11.43 -3.57
CA PRO A 103 1.88 11.74 -4.47
C PRO A 103 0.99 10.51 -4.54
N GLU A 104 -0.30 10.70 -4.27
CA GLU A 104 -1.30 9.63 -4.40
C GLU A 104 -1.09 8.96 -5.76
N THR A 105 -0.96 7.64 -5.75
CA THR A 105 -0.79 6.88 -6.98
C THR A 105 -2.03 7.07 -7.84
N GLU A 106 -1.89 7.75 -8.97
CA GLU A 106 -2.98 7.92 -9.92
C GLU A 106 -3.32 6.58 -10.59
N TRP A 107 -4.61 6.33 -10.75
CA TRP A 107 -5.12 5.13 -11.39
C TRP A 107 -5.68 5.46 -12.77
N ASN A 108 -5.29 4.68 -13.76
CA ASN A 108 -5.81 4.75 -15.12
C ASN A 108 -6.84 3.64 -15.32
N GLU A 109 -7.84 3.89 -16.14
CA GLU A 109 -8.81 2.90 -16.59
C GLU A 109 -8.78 2.80 -18.12
N LEU A 110 -8.71 1.57 -18.64
CA LEU A 110 -8.86 1.27 -20.05
C LEU A 110 -10.05 0.32 -20.24
N LYS A 111 -11.01 0.72 -21.08
CA LYS A 111 -12.16 -0.10 -21.48
C LYS A 111 -12.06 -0.43 -22.95
N VAL A 112 -12.24 -1.71 -23.26
CA VAL A 112 -12.21 -2.23 -24.64
C VAL A 112 -13.65 -2.47 -25.11
N PRO A 113 -14.11 -1.78 -26.15
CA PRO A 113 -15.46 -2.01 -26.70
C PRO A 113 -15.62 -3.42 -27.26
N TYR A 114 -16.85 -3.86 -27.41
CA TYR A 114 -17.17 -5.09 -28.13
C TYR A 114 -16.69 -5.01 -29.59
N GLY A 115 -16.21 -6.11 -30.12
CA GLY A 115 -15.63 -6.21 -31.47
C GLY A 115 -14.19 -5.69 -31.61
N GLN A 116 -13.61 -5.16 -30.55
CA GLN A 116 -12.26 -4.59 -30.54
C GLN A 116 -11.35 -5.31 -29.55
N THR A 117 -10.06 -5.16 -29.75
CA THR A 117 -9.02 -5.57 -28.79
C THR A 117 -8.10 -4.39 -28.52
N ALA A 118 -7.36 -4.41 -27.42
CA ALA A 118 -6.39 -3.38 -27.09
C ALA A 118 -5.11 -3.99 -26.54
N GLU A 119 -3.99 -3.35 -26.84
CA GLU A 119 -2.70 -3.65 -26.23
C GLU A 119 -2.34 -2.57 -25.22
N LEU A 120 -1.76 -2.98 -24.11
CA LEU A 120 -1.37 -2.10 -23.02
C LEU A 120 0.01 -2.49 -22.50
N SER A 121 0.94 -1.54 -22.52
CA SER A 121 2.22 -1.68 -21.82
C SER A 121 2.09 -1.01 -20.43
N LEU A 122 2.35 -1.78 -19.40
CA LEU A 122 2.31 -1.32 -18.01
C LEU A 122 3.63 -0.63 -17.62
N PRO A 123 3.64 0.17 -16.52
CA PRO A 123 4.84 0.90 -16.06
C PRO A 123 6.05 0.01 -15.72
N ASP A 124 5.83 -1.27 -15.42
CA ASP A 124 6.88 -2.26 -15.12
C ASP A 124 7.45 -2.93 -16.39
N GLY A 125 6.95 -2.57 -17.57
CA GLY A 125 7.30 -3.19 -18.85
C GLY A 125 6.53 -4.46 -19.18
N SER A 126 5.55 -4.87 -18.37
CA SER A 126 4.64 -5.98 -18.68
C SER A 126 3.70 -5.61 -19.83
N HIS A 127 3.41 -6.56 -20.71
CA HIS A 127 2.52 -6.40 -21.86
C HIS A 127 1.21 -7.15 -21.64
N LEU A 128 0.10 -6.46 -21.84
CA LEU A 128 -1.24 -7.00 -21.72
C LEU A 128 -2.01 -6.83 -23.02
N PHE A 129 -2.63 -7.91 -23.48
CA PHE A 129 -3.54 -7.91 -24.61
C PHE A 129 -4.95 -8.16 -24.10
N LEU A 130 -5.78 -7.12 -24.18
CA LEU A 130 -7.15 -7.14 -23.67
C LEU A 130 -8.11 -7.52 -24.78
N ASN A 131 -8.96 -8.51 -24.52
CA ASN A 131 -10.00 -8.94 -25.45
C ASN A 131 -11.24 -8.06 -25.36
N ALA A 132 -12.16 -8.23 -26.29
CA ALA A 132 -13.39 -7.44 -26.42
C ALA A 132 -14.23 -7.45 -25.14
N GLY A 133 -14.76 -6.30 -24.76
CA GLY A 133 -15.58 -6.14 -23.55
C GLY A 133 -14.77 -6.15 -22.24
N SER A 134 -13.44 -6.14 -22.31
CA SER A 134 -12.59 -6.12 -21.11
C SER A 134 -12.37 -4.72 -20.57
N ARG A 135 -12.12 -4.64 -19.27
CA ARG A 135 -11.76 -3.44 -18.54
C ARG A 135 -10.58 -3.73 -17.64
N ILE A 136 -9.62 -2.82 -17.60
CA ILE A 136 -8.50 -2.86 -16.66
C ILE A 136 -8.35 -1.52 -15.96
N THR A 137 -8.10 -1.58 -14.65
CA THR A 137 -7.69 -0.44 -13.84
C THR A 137 -6.29 -0.72 -13.30
N TYR A 138 -5.34 0.18 -13.56
CA TYR A 138 -3.94 0.03 -13.22
C TYR A 138 -3.32 1.35 -12.76
N PRO A 139 -2.30 1.34 -11.89
CA PRO A 139 -1.66 2.55 -11.39
C PRO A 139 -0.67 3.13 -12.42
N THR A 140 -0.39 4.43 -12.34
CA THR A 140 0.65 5.09 -13.16
C THR A 140 2.06 4.60 -12.78
N ARG A 141 2.24 4.02 -11.58
CA ARG A 141 3.47 3.42 -11.08
C ARG A 141 3.16 2.35 -10.02
N PHE A 142 4.06 1.38 -9.86
CA PHE A 142 3.93 0.32 -8.85
C PHE A 142 4.83 0.62 -7.65
N ASP A 143 4.34 1.37 -6.67
CA ASP A 143 5.12 1.83 -5.49
C ASP A 143 5.01 0.89 -4.28
N GLY A 144 4.05 -0.07 -4.31
CA GLY A 144 3.78 -1.00 -3.21
C GLY A 144 4.68 -2.23 -3.19
N SER A 145 4.40 -3.14 -2.25
CA SER A 145 5.06 -4.44 -2.16
C SER A 145 4.63 -5.43 -3.26
N GLU A 146 3.62 -5.09 -4.04
CA GLU A 146 3.14 -5.86 -5.18
C GLU A 146 2.68 -4.94 -6.33
N ARG A 147 2.72 -5.45 -7.55
CA ARG A 147 2.21 -4.82 -8.78
C ARG A 147 0.76 -5.22 -8.96
N ARG A 148 -0.17 -4.42 -8.49
CA ARG A 148 -1.60 -4.75 -8.48
C ARG A 148 -2.36 -4.06 -9.59
N VAL A 149 -3.20 -4.83 -10.29
CA VAL A 149 -4.15 -4.35 -11.30
C VAL A 149 -5.51 -5.00 -11.07
N PHE A 150 -6.58 -4.33 -11.50
CA PHE A 150 -7.93 -4.85 -11.44
C PHE A 150 -8.41 -5.12 -12.87
N VAL A 151 -8.88 -6.33 -13.11
CA VAL A 151 -9.32 -6.77 -14.45
C VAL A 151 -10.72 -7.33 -14.36
N GLU A 152 -11.56 -6.90 -15.31
CA GLU A 152 -12.84 -7.53 -15.61
C GLU A 152 -12.85 -7.82 -17.11
N GLY A 153 -12.98 -9.08 -17.50
CA GLY A 153 -12.89 -9.48 -18.89
C GLY A 153 -11.81 -10.52 -19.15
N GLU A 154 -11.23 -10.50 -20.34
CA GLU A 154 -10.19 -11.43 -20.77
C GLU A 154 -8.90 -10.67 -21.10
N VAL A 155 -7.81 -11.12 -20.51
CA VAL A 155 -6.48 -10.57 -20.70
C VAL A 155 -5.46 -11.69 -20.92
N PHE A 156 -4.72 -11.60 -22.01
CA PHE A 156 -3.47 -12.34 -22.18
C PHE A 156 -2.33 -11.47 -21.65
N ALA A 157 -1.53 -12.01 -20.73
CA ALA A 157 -0.53 -11.25 -19.99
C ALA A 157 0.86 -11.86 -20.16
N GLU A 158 1.82 -11.01 -20.55
CA GLU A 158 3.25 -11.30 -20.56
C GLU A 158 3.90 -10.44 -19.47
N VAL A 159 4.02 -11.01 -18.28
CA VAL A 159 4.47 -10.29 -17.09
C VAL A 159 5.98 -10.37 -16.95
N VAL A 160 6.61 -9.20 -16.80
CA VAL A 160 8.06 -9.09 -16.56
C VAL A 160 8.43 -9.76 -15.23
N LYS A 161 9.50 -10.56 -15.25
CA LYS A 161 9.99 -11.30 -14.08
C LYS A 161 10.52 -10.34 -13.01
N ASN A 162 9.88 -10.37 -11.85
CA ASN A 162 10.30 -9.64 -10.66
C ASN A 162 9.89 -10.42 -9.39
N PRO A 163 10.78 -11.24 -8.82
CA PRO A 163 10.49 -12.01 -7.61
C PRO A 163 10.26 -11.18 -6.34
N GLU A 164 10.83 -9.97 -6.27
CA GLU A 164 10.74 -9.11 -5.09
C GLU A 164 9.40 -8.37 -5.02
N GLN A 165 8.76 -8.13 -6.19
CA GLN A 165 7.50 -7.43 -6.29
C GLN A 165 6.53 -8.22 -7.19
N PRO A 166 5.77 -9.16 -6.63
CA PRO A 166 4.85 -10.00 -7.40
C PRO A 166 3.79 -9.17 -8.12
N PHE A 167 3.33 -9.67 -9.27
CA PHE A 167 2.23 -9.09 -10.03
C PHE A 167 0.93 -9.78 -9.65
N THR A 168 -0.11 -9.00 -9.35
CA THR A 168 -1.41 -9.50 -8.88
C THR A 168 -2.55 -8.93 -9.72
N ILE A 169 -3.30 -9.80 -10.40
CA ILE A 169 -4.60 -9.46 -11.00
C ILE A 169 -5.69 -9.71 -9.97
N CYS A 170 -6.52 -8.71 -9.71
CA CYS A 170 -7.72 -8.82 -8.87
C CYS A 170 -8.97 -8.77 -9.77
N SER A 171 -9.87 -9.74 -9.63
CA SER A 171 -11.12 -9.81 -10.37
C SER A 171 -12.25 -10.40 -9.52
N GLY A 172 -13.00 -9.53 -8.87
CA GLY A 172 -14.04 -9.94 -7.93
C GLY A 172 -13.49 -10.77 -6.77
N ASP A 173 -13.91 -12.01 -6.70
CA ASP A 173 -13.54 -13.01 -5.69
C ASP A 173 -12.25 -13.78 -6.01
N VAL A 174 -11.62 -13.50 -7.15
CA VAL A 174 -10.44 -14.20 -7.65
C VAL A 174 -9.22 -13.26 -7.69
N ASN A 175 -8.10 -13.72 -7.14
CA ASN A 175 -6.81 -13.07 -7.26
C ASN A 175 -5.81 -14.02 -7.94
N VAL A 176 -5.10 -13.53 -8.94
CA VAL A 176 -4.07 -14.26 -9.67
C VAL A 176 -2.72 -13.62 -9.42
N LYS A 177 -1.81 -14.35 -8.78
CA LYS A 177 -0.49 -13.88 -8.38
C LYS A 177 0.63 -14.59 -9.13
N VAL A 178 1.52 -13.80 -9.74
CA VAL A 178 2.63 -14.27 -10.55
C VAL A 178 3.94 -13.50 -10.28
N PHE A 179 5.09 -14.08 -10.67
CA PHE A 179 6.42 -13.47 -10.48
C PHE A 179 7.16 -13.18 -11.79
N GLY A 180 6.56 -13.52 -12.93
CA GLY A 180 7.13 -13.41 -14.28
C GLY A 180 6.62 -14.59 -15.10
N THR A 181 5.55 -14.40 -15.83
CA THR A 181 4.69 -15.49 -16.28
C THR A 181 3.93 -15.04 -17.51
N THR A 182 3.74 -15.97 -18.45
CA THR A 182 2.85 -15.79 -19.62
C THR A 182 1.61 -16.63 -19.42
N PHE A 183 0.45 -15.98 -19.37
CA PHE A 183 -0.83 -16.64 -19.08
C PHE A 183 -2.01 -15.91 -19.71
N ASN A 184 -3.15 -16.61 -19.86
CA ASN A 184 -4.43 -16.01 -20.21
C ASN A 184 -5.38 -16.10 -19.02
N PHE A 185 -6.04 -15.00 -18.69
CA PHE A 185 -7.02 -14.91 -17.62
C PHE A 185 -8.33 -14.36 -18.17
N LYS A 186 -9.44 -15.09 -17.95
CA LYS A 186 -10.79 -14.71 -18.39
C LYS A 186 -11.73 -14.71 -17.21
N SER A 187 -12.32 -13.55 -16.92
CA SER A 187 -13.22 -13.32 -15.78
C SER A 187 -14.15 -12.16 -16.09
N TYR A 188 -15.23 -12.42 -16.82
CA TYR A 188 -16.26 -11.44 -17.11
C TYR A 188 -17.30 -11.39 -15.99
N GLY A 189 -17.79 -10.20 -15.65
CA GLY A 189 -18.77 -10.02 -14.59
C GLY A 189 -20.17 -10.59 -14.89
N ASN A 190 -20.47 -10.86 -16.17
CA ASN A 190 -21.72 -11.45 -16.63
C ASN A 190 -21.62 -12.96 -16.97
N THR A 191 -20.53 -13.62 -16.57
CA THR A 191 -20.37 -15.08 -16.69
C THR A 191 -19.93 -15.65 -15.34
N GLU A 192 -20.43 -16.83 -15.03
CA GLU A 192 -20.10 -17.53 -13.78
C GLU A 192 -18.72 -18.22 -13.85
N CYS A 193 -18.26 -18.54 -15.05
CA CYS A 193 -17.00 -19.26 -15.25
C CYS A 193 -15.82 -18.30 -15.32
N VAL A 194 -14.81 -18.57 -14.48
CA VAL A 194 -13.48 -17.95 -14.53
C VAL A 194 -12.50 -18.95 -15.08
N GLU A 195 -11.67 -18.55 -16.05
CA GLU A 195 -10.64 -19.41 -16.65
C GLU A 195 -9.25 -18.81 -16.48
N LEU A 196 -8.29 -19.65 -16.17
CA LEU A 196 -6.88 -19.28 -16.10
C LEU A 196 -6.03 -20.36 -16.79
N LEU A 197 -5.33 -19.97 -17.86
CA LEU A 197 -4.41 -20.83 -18.61
C LEU A 197 -2.98 -20.39 -18.35
N LEU A 198 -2.08 -21.32 -18.03
CA LEU A 198 -0.67 -21.03 -17.86
C LEU A 198 0.16 -21.56 -19.02
N LEU A 199 0.86 -20.65 -19.72
CA LEU A 199 1.73 -21.00 -20.84
C LEU A 199 3.19 -21.14 -20.41
N ASP A 200 3.69 -20.19 -19.61
CA ASP A 200 5.08 -20.22 -19.11
C ASP A 200 5.16 -19.62 -17.71
N GLY A 201 6.08 -20.12 -16.89
CA GLY A 201 6.32 -19.66 -15.52
C GLY A 201 5.53 -20.42 -14.47
N SER A 202 5.01 -19.70 -13.47
CA SER A 202 4.19 -20.24 -12.37
C SER A 202 3.14 -19.22 -11.95
N VAL A 203 1.94 -19.68 -11.67
CA VAL A 203 0.83 -18.84 -11.24
C VAL A 203 0.13 -19.45 -10.04
N ARG A 204 -0.23 -18.59 -9.10
CA ARG A 204 -1.13 -18.92 -7.98
C ARG A 204 -2.43 -18.17 -8.15
N MET A 205 -3.53 -18.91 -8.12
CA MET A 205 -4.89 -18.40 -8.10
C MET A 205 -5.47 -18.59 -6.70
N ASP A 206 -5.88 -17.51 -6.08
CA ASP A 206 -6.56 -17.50 -4.80
C ASP A 206 -8.03 -17.14 -5.04
N VAL A 207 -8.94 -18.01 -4.60
CA VAL A 207 -10.39 -17.79 -4.65
C VAL A 207 -10.87 -17.51 -3.24
N SER A 208 -11.61 -16.42 -3.05
CA SER A 208 -12.16 -15.99 -1.75
C SER A 208 -13.60 -15.52 -1.91
N SER A 209 -14.53 -16.47 -1.97
CA SER A 209 -15.97 -16.20 -1.99
C SER A 209 -16.62 -16.63 -0.66
N ALA A 210 -17.90 -16.27 -0.46
CA ALA A 210 -18.65 -16.65 0.73
C ALA A 210 -18.70 -18.19 0.94
N ASN A 211 -18.67 -18.96 -0.14
CA ASN A 211 -18.83 -20.42 -0.14
C ASN A 211 -17.54 -21.17 -0.47
N CYS A 212 -16.47 -20.48 -0.89
CA CYS A 212 -15.25 -21.11 -1.37
C CYS A 212 -14.02 -20.30 -0.97
N SER A 213 -13.08 -20.97 -0.31
CA SER A 213 -11.74 -20.44 -0.08
C SER A 213 -10.74 -21.50 -0.54
N LYS A 214 -10.15 -21.28 -1.71
CA LYS A 214 -9.20 -22.23 -2.33
C LYS A 214 -7.98 -21.51 -2.85
N GLN A 215 -6.85 -22.18 -2.77
CA GLN A 215 -5.60 -21.76 -3.38
C GLN A 215 -5.15 -22.83 -4.36
N ILE A 216 -4.91 -22.43 -5.61
CA ILE A 216 -4.57 -23.32 -6.70
C ILE A 216 -3.26 -22.81 -7.32
N THR A 217 -2.29 -23.69 -7.50
CA THR A 217 -1.05 -23.39 -8.19
C THR A 217 -1.01 -24.17 -9.51
N LEU A 218 -0.71 -23.47 -10.62
CA LEU A 218 -0.62 -24.09 -11.94
C LEU A 218 0.84 -24.15 -12.38
N SER A 219 1.10 -25.19 -13.19
CA SER A 219 2.31 -25.37 -13.99
C SER A 219 2.01 -25.16 -15.48
N PRO A 220 3.01 -24.86 -16.32
CA PRO A 220 2.81 -24.68 -17.75
C PRO A 220 2.07 -25.85 -18.40
N GLY A 221 1.08 -25.53 -19.24
CA GLY A 221 0.19 -26.52 -19.86
C GLY A 221 -1.02 -26.90 -19.01
N GLN A 222 -1.24 -26.25 -17.88
CA GLN A 222 -2.43 -26.42 -17.06
C GLN A 222 -3.40 -25.26 -17.24
N MET A 223 -4.69 -25.56 -17.22
CA MET A 223 -5.80 -24.64 -17.22
C MET A 223 -6.70 -24.97 -16.04
N VAL A 224 -7.18 -23.95 -15.33
CA VAL A 224 -8.21 -24.08 -14.31
C VAL A 224 -9.47 -23.34 -14.78
N GLN A 225 -10.62 -24.00 -14.56
CA GLN A 225 -11.95 -23.38 -14.65
C GLN A 225 -12.55 -23.36 -13.25
N TYR A 226 -13.00 -22.20 -12.81
CA TYR A 226 -13.69 -22.00 -11.55
C TYR A 226 -15.11 -21.49 -11.84
N ASP A 227 -16.10 -22.19 -11.33
CA ASP A 227 -17.50 -21.79 -11.40
C ASP A 227 -17.89 -21.10 -10.11
N ARG A 228 -18.30 -19.83 -10.22
CA ARG A 228 -18.68 -18.98 -9.09
C ARG A 228 -19.94 -19.45 -8.38
N THR A 229 -20.87 -20.04 -9.12
CA THR A 229 -22.17 -20.49 -8.57
C THR A 229 -22.00 -21.75 -7.76
N SER A 230 -21.35 -22.76 -8.31
CA SER A 230 -21.15 -24.06 -7.63
C SER A 230 -19.95 -24.06 -6.68
N GLY A 231 -18.96 -23.16 -6.88
CA GLY A 231 -17.67 -23.19 -6.20
C GLY A 231 -16.77 -24.31 -6.69
N GLU A 232 -17.12 -25.00 -7.78
CA GLU A 232 -16.33 -26.07 -8.35
C GLU A 232 -15.08 -25.53 -9.05
N VAL A 233 -14.00 -26.29 -8.95
CA VAL A 233 -12.73 -26.03 -9.60
C VAL A 233 -12.34 -27.24 -10.41
N ASP A 234 -12.20 -27.07 -11.70
CA ASP A 234 -11.81 -28.13 -12.64
C ASP A 234 -10.42 -27.82 -13.21
N LEU A 235 -9.47 -28.72 -13.01
CA LEU A 235 -8.09 -28.61 -13.51
C LEU A 235 -7.91 -29.48 -14.76
N LYS A 236 -7.45 -28.89 -15.84
CA LYS A 236 -7.30 -29.48 -17.14
C LYS A 236 -5.88 -29.31 -17.68
N TYR A 237 -5.55 -30.08 -18.69
CA TYR A 237 -4.25 -30.02 -19.37
C TYR A 237 -4.46 -29.65 -20.83
N PHE A 238 -3.57 -28.79 -21.35
CA PHE A 238 -3.54 -28.41 -22.75
C PHE A 238 -2.10 -28.38 -23.28
N SER A 239 -1.94 -28.34 -24.60
CA SER A 239 -0.62 -28.16 -25.20
C SER A 239 -0.32 -26.67 -25.36
N PRO A 240 0.67 -26.09 -24.65
CA PRO A 240 1.01 -24.66 -24.78
C PRO A 240 1.38 -24.25 -26.21
N LEU A 241 1.87 -25.19 -27.01
CA LEU A 241 2.25 -24.95 -28.44
C LEU A 241 1.03 -24.52 -29.29
N ARG A 242 -0.19 -24.97 -28.94
CA ARG A 242 -1.42 -24.60 -29.65
C ARG A 242 -1.89 -23.18 -29.33
N TYR A 243 -1.36 -22.59 -28.25
CA TYR A 243 -1.73 -21.25 -27.78
C TYR A 243 -0.65 -20.20 -28.07
N ARG A 244 0.47 -20.58 -28.69
CA ARG A 244 1.46 -19.62 -29.20
C ARG A 244 0.79 -18.73 -30.26
N GLY A 245 0.92 -17.41 -30.10
CA GLY A 245 0.25 -16.44 -30.98
C GLY A 245 -1.28 -16.35 -30.77
N PHE A 246 -1.81 -16.88 -29.68
CA PHE A 246 -3.24 -16.81 -29.34
C PHE A 246 -3.79 -15.39 -29.40
N HIS A 247 -3.03 -14.43 -28.86
CA HIS A 247 -3.36 -13.00 -28.90
C HIS A 247 -3.20 -12.39 -30.30
N GLU A 248 -2.19 -12.83 -31.08
CA GLU A 248 -1.93 -12.32 -32.43
C GLU A 248 -3.01 -12.75 -33.42
N ASN A 249 -3.48 -13.99 -33.29
CA ASN A 249 -4.44 -14.60 -34.20
C ASN A 249 -5.90 -14.43 -33.77
N ARG A 250 -6.17 -13.68 -32.70
CA ARG A 250 -7.51 -13.53 -32.12
C ARG A 250 -8.23 -14.87 -31.96
N ALA A 251 -7.52 -15.88 -31.45
CA ALA A 251 -8.04 -17.23 -31.33
C ALA A 251 -9.22 -17.28 -30.34
N LEU A 252 -10.26 -18.03 -30.70
CA LEU A 252 -11.41 -18.34 -29.85
C LEU A 252 -11.34 -19.78 -29.38
N HIS A 253 -11.44 -19.97 -28.09
CA HIS A 253 -11.38 -21.26 -27.44
C HIS A 253 -12.65 -21.52 -26.65
N PHE A 254 -13.37 -22.56 -27.04
CA PHE A 254 -14.55 -23.05 -26.33
C PHE A 254 -14.22 -24.42 -25.73
N TYR A 255 -14.07 -24.47 -24.43
CA TYR A 255 -13.80 -25.73 -23.74
C TYR A 255 -14.92 -26.04 -22.77
N ASN A 256 -15.78 -27.01 -23.16
CA ASN A 256 -16.95 -27.40 -22.37
C ASN A 256 -17.90 -26.23 -22.02
N LEU A 257 -17.98 -25.24 -22.93
CA LEU A 257 -18.88 -24.10 -22.76
C LEU A 257 -20.27 -24.41 -23.27
N THR A 258 -21.29 -23.88 -22.60
CA THR A 258 -22.68 -23.94 -23.09
C THR A 258 -22.84 -23.09 -24.35
N LEU A 259 -23.84 -23.39 -25.17
CA LEU A 259 -24.15 -22.53 -26.32
C LEU A 259 -24.53 -21.12 -25.88
N SER A 260 -25.14 -20.97 -24.73
CA SER A 260 -25.43 -19.68 -24.13
C SER A 260 -24.18 -18.87 -23.84
N ASP A 261 -23.15 -19.49 -23.21
CA ASP A 261 -21.87 -18.84 -22.95
C ASP A 261 -21.14 -18.50 -24.25
N ILE A 262 -21.15 -19.42 -25.22
CA ILE A 262 -20.56 -19.20 -26.55
C ILE A 262 -21.26 -18.05 -27.28
N ALA A 263 -22.59 -17.97 -27.25
CA ALA A 263 -23.32 -16.87 -27.86
C ALA A 263 -22.90 -15.52 -27.27
N THR A 264 -22.74 -15.48 -25.94
CA THR A 264 -22.26 -14.29 -25.20
C THR A 264 -20.81 -13.94 -25.59
N ASP A 265 -19.92 -14.91 -25.71
CA ASP A 265 -18.55 -14.70 -26.16
C ASP A 265 -18.48 -14.19 -27.60
N LEU A 266 -19.28 -14.78 -28.51
CA LEU A 266 -19.38 -14.34 -29.90
C LEU A 266 -19.95 -12.92 -30.01
N GLU A 267 -20.95 -12.58 -29.20
CA GLU A 267 -21.49 -11.21 -29.13
C GLU A 267 -20.41 -10.19 -28.76
N ARG A 268 -19.59 -10.50 -27.74
CA ARG A 268 -18.45 -9.65 -27.34
C ARG A 268 -17.41 -9.55 -28.46
N TYR A 269 -16.99 -10.70 -28.97
CA TYR A 269 -15.87 -10.79 -29.92
C TYR A 269 -16.18 -10.10 -31.24
N PHE A 270 -17.40 -10.25 -31.78
CA PHE A 270 -17.81 -9.65 -33.07
C PHE A 270 -18.54 -8.33 -32.95
N GLY A 271 -18.91 -7.91 -31.73
CA GLY A 271 -19.76 -6.73 -31.53
C GLY A 271 -21.15 -6.85 -32.18
N THR A 272 -21.62 -8.08 -32.38
CA THR A 272 -22.86 -8.40 -33.07
C THR A 272 -23.79 -9.14 -32.12
N LYS A 273 -25.01 -8.65 -31.92
CA LYS A 273 -26.00 -9.30 -31.06
C LYS A 273 -26.28 -10.73 -31.51
N VAL A 274 -26.21 -11.69 -30.59
CA VAL A 274 -26.51 -13.11 -30.82
C VAL A 274 -27.64 -13.52 -29.88
N VAL A 275 -28.73 -14.02 -30.44
CA VAL A 275 -29.94 -14.37 -29.69
C VAL A 275 -30.27 -15.85 -29.86
N LEU A 276 -30.31 -16.57 -28.75
CA LEU A 276 -30.84 -17.94 -28.73
C LEU A 276 -32.36 -17.90 -28.61
N MET A 277 -33.05 -18.48 -29.60
CA MET A 277 -34.52 -18.50 -29.66
C MET A 277 -35.14 -19.70 -28.91
N ASP A 278 -34.32 -20.72 -28.64
CA ASP A 278 -34.73 -21.95 -27.99
C ASP A 278 -33.85 -22.26 -26.78
N GLU A 279 -34.47 -22.34 -25.60
CA GLU A 279 -33.76 -22.75 -24.37
C GLU A 279 -33.25 -24.20 -24.43
N ALA A 280 -33.91 -25.07 -25.22
CA ALA A 280 -33.55 -26.48 -25.34
C ALA A 280 -32.12 -26.73 -25.90
N ILE A 281 -31.54 -25.74 -26.59
CA ILE A 281 -30.16 -25.81 -27.12
C ILE A 281 -29.15 -24.98 -26.29
N ALA A 282 -29.64 -24.14 -25.38
CA ALA A 282 -28.81 -23.21 -24.61
C ALA A 282 -27.75 -23.92 -23.77
N ASP A 283 -28.13 -25.03 -23.12
CA ASP A 283 -27.25 -25.80 -22.23
C ASP A 283 -26.36 -26.82 -22.95
N LYS A 284 -26.51 -26.95 -24.29
CA LYS A 284 -25.67 -27.86 -25.07
C LYS A 284 -24.22 -27.39 -25.02
N ARG A 285 -23.28 -28.32 -24.67
CA ARG A 285 -21.87 -27.99 -24.47
C ARG A 285 -21.02 -28.35 -25.67
N TYR A 286 -20.02 -27.48 -25.92
CA TYR A 286 -19.17 -27.57 -27.10
C TYR A 286 -17.69 -27.50 -26.72
N PHE A 287 -16.87 -28.13 -27.59
CA PHE A 287 -15.42 -28.09 -27.57
C PHE A 287 -14.93 -27.67 -28.93
N ALA A 288 -14.35 -26.50 -29.05
CA ALA A 288 -13.85 -25.98 -30.32
C ALA A 288 -12.67 -25.00 -30.09
N LEU A 289 -11.79 -24.94 -31.08
CA LEU A 289 -10.70 -23.99 -31.14
C LEU A 289 -10.66 -23.41 -32.57
N PHE A 290 -10.76 -22.10 -32.66
CA PHE A 290 -10.69 -21.31 -33.87
C PHE A 290 -9.44 -20.43 -33.83
N THR A 291 -8.56 -20.50 -34.80
CA THR A 291 -7.21 -19.87 -34.79
C THR A 291 -6.88 -19.09 -36.04
N ASN A 292 -7.80 -18.98 -36.99
CA ASN A 292 -7.53 -18.44 -38.34
C ASN A 292 -8.37 -17.20 -38.66
N ASN A 293 -8.77 -16.43 -37.64
CA ASN A 293 -9.68 -15.27 -37.79
C ASN A 293 -11.00 -15.62 -38.51
N GLU A 294 -11.59 -16.76 -38.14
CA GLU A 294 -12.85 -17.21 -38.71
C GLU A 294 -13.95 -16.16 -38.49
N THR A 295 -14.83 -16.03 -39.48
CA THR A 295 -16.03 -15.17 -39.36
C THR A 295 -17.04 -15.79 -38.42
N LEU A 296 -17.98 -14.97 -37.90
CA LEU A 296 -19.04 -15.44 -37.02
C LEU A 296 -19.84 -16.60 -37.63
N GLU A 297 -20.15 -16.49 -38.93
CA GLU A 297 -20.85 -17.55 -39.68
C GLU A 297 -20.03 -18.84 -39.78
N GLN A 298 -18.72 -18.75 -40.04
CA GLN A 298 -17.82 -19.91 -40.07
C GLN A 298 -17.71 -20.60 -38.72
N ILE A 299 -17.64 -19.83 -37.62
CA ILE A 299 -17.65 -20.37 -36.24
C ILE A 299 -18.97 -21.09 -35.96
N LEU A 300 -20.12 -20.46 -36.25
CA LEU A 300 -21.42 -21.08 -36.07
C LEU A 300 -21.59 -22.36 -36.91
N MET A 301 -21.08 -22.39 -38.15
CA MET A 301 -21.03 -23.63 -38.94
C MET A 301 -20.12 -24.68 -38.29
N GLY A 302 -18.95 -24.27 -37.80
CA GLY A 302 -17.98 -25.16 -37.16
C GLY A 302 -18.49 -25.84 -35.89
N ILE A 303 -19.30 -25.13 -35.07
CA ILE A 303 -19.92 -25.73 -33.87
C ILE A 303 -21.18 -26.53 -34.19
N ASN A 304 -21.85 -26.30 -35.34
CA ASN A 304 -23.09 -26.96 -35.73
C ASN A 304 -22.81 -28.24 -36.60
N VAL A 305 -21.81 -29.03 -36.21
CA VAL A 305 -21.40 -30.24 -36.96
C VAL A 305 -22.53 -31.27 -37.07
N ASP A 306 -23.36 -31.39 -36.03
CA ASP A 306 -24.47 -32.31 -35.99
C ASP A 306 -25.73 -31.79 -36.72
N GLY A 307 -25.69 -30.55 -37.24
CA GLY A 307 -26.80 -29.92 -37.93
C GLY A 307 -28.07 -29.73 -37.09
N SER A 308 -27.91 -29.72 -35.75
CA SER A 308 -29.04 -29.57 -34.82
C SER A 308 -29.57 -28.14 -34.70
N MET A 309 -28.84 -27.17 -35.25
CA MET A 309 -29.17 -25.75 -35.19
C MET A 309 -29.42 -25.16 -36.59
N LYS A 310 -30.22 -24.10 -36.62
CA LYS A 310 -30.30 -23.16 -37.72
C LYS A 310 -29.92 -21.79 -37.20
N PHE A 311 -29.25 -21.00 -38.02
CA PHE A 311 -28.95 -19.61 -37.70
C PHE A 311 -29.20 -18.73 -38.91
N TYR A 312 -29.64 -17.51 -38.68
CA TYR A 312 -29.90 -16.51 -39.71
C TYR A 312 -29.62 -15.11 -39.17
N LYS A 313 -29.29 -14.19 -40.05
CA LYS A 313 -29.03 -12.79 -39.71
C LYS A 313 -30.24 -11.95 -40.15
N LYS A 314 -30.74 -11.12 -39.23
CA LYS A 314 -31.82 -10.17 -39.50
C LYS A 314 -31.54 -8.88 -38.70
N ASP A 315 -31.59 -7.74 -39.37
CA ASP A 315 -31.40 -6.40 -38.77
C ASP A 315 -30.11 -6.27 -37.97
N GLY A 316 -29.03 -6.91 -38.42
CA GLY A 316 -27.72 -6.91 -37.72
C GLY A 316 -27.63 -7.88 -36.54
N VAL A 317 -28.68 -8.60 -36.22
CA VAL A 317 -28.75 -9.60 -35.13
C VAL A 317 -28.67 -11.00 -35.72
N ILE A 318 -27.88 -11.86 -35.06
CA ILE A 318 -27.85 -13.31 -35.37
C ILE A 318 -28.86 -14.02 -34.45
N TYR A 319 -29.73 -14.78 -35.04
CA TYR A 319 -30.69 -15.63 -34.34
C TYR A 319 -30.31 -17.09 -34.51
N ILE A 320 -30.26 -17.83 -33.40
CA ILE A 320 -29.98 -19.27 -33.38
C ILE A 320 -31.21 -20.00 -32.85
N THR A 321 -31.69 -20.98 -33.59
CA THR A 321 -32.86 -21.79 -33.23
C THR A 321 -32.56 -23.27 -33.43
N LYS A 322 -33.27 -24.13 -32.74
CA LYS A 322 -33.24 -25.57 -32.97
C LYS A 322 -33.76 -25.87 -34.40
N LYS A 323 -33.21 -26.89 -35.02
CA LYS A 323 -33.67 -27.35 -36.33
C LYS A 323 -34.94 -28.17 -36.22
#